data_2de7144af15fb29a282a8aad2ba57d36
#
_entry.id   2de7144af15fb29a282a8aad2ba57d36
#
_cell.length_a   1.000
_cell.length_b   1.000
_cell.length_c   1.000
_cell.angle_alpha   90.00
_cell.angle_beta   90.00
_cell.angle_gamma   90.00
#
_symmetry.space_group_name_H-M   'P 1'
#
loop_
_entity.id
_entity.type
_entity.pdbx_description
1 polymer ?
#
loop_
_entity_poly.entity_id
_entity_poly.type
_entity_poly.pdbx_seq_one_letter_code
_entity_poly.pdbx_strand_id
1 'polypeptide(L)'
;VESFLDLPGSAGFGMSAAGALSTTFAIAEILELPEEDAFAAAHIAELRHHTGLGDVAALTRGGMTFRRREGLPPHGQIDRLEYYGEIVAAVVGGSLRTADVLGDPEKRREIEEAGRRCCRELSMEPTARTFFRLSREFTDRSGIAGERVLEALRAADGHGTASMIMLGNSVFACGDLDAIQERWAFLGPTFRLGLDYIGPRVLVRQD
;
A
#
# COMPACT_ATOMS: atom_id res chain seq x y z
N VAL A 1 25.30 -3.46 0.82
CA VAL A 1 24.07 -2.86 0.30
C VAL A 1 23.67 -1.75 1.25
N GLU A 2 23.51 -0.54 0.72
CA GLU A 2 22.91 0.59 1.44
C GLU A 2 21.48 0.79 0.91
N SER A 3 20.55 1.05 1.80
CA SER A 3 19.14 1.30 1.44
C SER A 3 18.71 2.66 1.97
N PHE A 4 18.12 3.46 1.11
CA PHE A 4 17.53 4.76 1.45
C PHE A 4 16.02 4.67 1.34
N LEU A 5 15.31 5.13 2.34
CA LEU A 5 13.86 5.08 2.42
C LEU A 5 13.30 6.49 2.39
N ASP A 6 12.45 6.80 1.42
CA ASP A 6 11.75 8.09 1.32
C ASP A 6 10.55 8.19 2.28
N LEU A 7 10.02 7.03 2.68
CA LEU A 7 8.90 6.92 3.61
C LEU A 7 9.28 6.10 4.84
N PRO A 8 8.66 6.34 5.99
CA PRO A 8 9.00 5.63 7.22
C PRO A 8 8.66 4.15 7.16
N GLY A 9 9.57 3.31 7.65
CA GLY A 9 9.34 1.89 7.83
C GLY A 9 8.28 1.59 8.90
N SER A 10 7.64 0.43 8.81
CA SER A 10 6.62 -0.04 9.78
C SER A 10 5.40 0.87 9.94
N ALA A 11 5.13 1.72 8.96
CA ALA A 11 3.99 2.63 8.93
C ALA A 11 2.90 2.22 7.90
N GLY A 12 3.03 1.05 7.28
CA GLY A 12 2.08 0.52 6.30
C GLY A 12 2.40 0.85 4.83
N PHE A 13 3.45 1.63 4.56
CA PHE A 13 3.83 2.04 3.19
C PHE A 13 4.49 0.95 2.33
N GLY A 14 4.49 -0.30 2.75
CA GLY A 14 5.11 -1.39 1.97
C GLY A 14 6.63 -1.31 1.86
N MET A 15 7.30 -0.60 2.79
CA MET A 15 8.75 -0.36 2.72
C MET A 15 9.59 -1.64 2.81
N SER A 16 9.08 -2.69 3.46
CA SER A 16 9.73 -4.01 3.45
C SER A 16 9.78 -4.62 2.05
N ALA A 17 8.68 -4.52 1.30
CA ALA A 17 8.61 -5.00 -0.08
C ALA A 17 9.47 -4.13 -1.01
N ALA A 18 9.45 -2.81 -0.83
CA ALA A 18 10.30 -1.89 -1.60
C ALA A 18 11.79 -2.17 -1.36
N GLY A 19 12.22 -2.40 -0.11
CA GLY A 19 13.59 -2.77 0.23
C GLY A 19 13.99 -4.13 -0.33
N ALA A 20 13.12 -5.12 -0.27
CA ALA A 20 13.37 -6.43 -0.89
C ALA A 20 13.54 -6.32 -2.41
N LEU A 21 12.63 -5.59 -3.09
CA LEU A 21 12.68 -5.37 -4.53
C LEU A 21 13.93 -4.61 -4.95
N SER A 22 14.26 -3.50 -4.29
CA SER A 22 15.46 -2.74 -4.65
C SER A 22 16.74 -3.58 -4.51
N THR A 23 16.81 -4.43 -3.49
CA THR A 23 17.94 -5.34 -3.27
C THR A 23 18.00 -6.42 -4.35
N THR A 24 16.88 -7.09 -4.63
CA THR A 24 16.84 -8.19 -5.61
C THR A 24 17.06 -7.70 -7.03
N PHE A 25 16.52 -6.52 -7.40
CA PHE A 25 16.79 -5.90 -8.70
C PHE A 25 18.26 -5.52 -8.86
N ALA A 26 18.90 -4.93 -7.85
CA ALA A 26 20.33 -4.61 -7.88
C ALA A 26 21.20 -5.88 -8.02
N ILE A 27 20.82 -6.97 -7.34
CA ILE A 27 21.53 -8.25 -7.47
C ILE A 27 21.31 -8.88 -8.86
N ALA A 28 20.08 -8.86 -9.36
CA ALA A 28 19.74 -9.40 -10.67
C ALA A 28 20.53 -8.67 -11.78
N GLU A 29 20.66 -7.34 -11.71
CA GLU A 29 21.47 -6.55 -12.63
C GLU A 29 22.94 -6.97 -12.61
N ILE A 30 23.53 -7.11 -11.40
CA ILE A 30 24.95 -7.51 -11.25
C ILE A 30 25.21 -8.92 -11.80
N LEU A 31 24.25 -9.82 -11.64
CA LEU A 31 24.36 -11.22 -12.05
C LEU A 31 23.77 -11.51 -13.43
N GLU A 32 23.30 -10.48 -14.15
CA GLU A 32 22.63 -10.58 -15.45
C GLU A 32 21.45 -11.57 -15.44
N LEU A 33 20.67 -11.55 -14.35
CA LEU A 33 19.46 -12.38 -14.20
C LEU A 33 18.20 -11.67 -14.70
N PRO A 34 17.18 -12.42 -15.14
CA PRO A 34 15.90 -11.85 -15.53
C PRO A 34 15.20 -11.08 -14.39
N GLU A 35 14.46 -10.02 -14.71
CA GLU A 35 13.67 -9.27 -13.73
C GLU A 35 12.64 -10.14 -12.98
N GLU A 36 12.11 -11.17 -13.65
CA GLU A 36 11.20 -12.14 -13.08
C GLU A 36 11.80 -12.86 -11.87
N ASP A 37 13.10 -13.15 -11.90
CA ASP A 37 13.80 -13.77 -10.79
C ASP A 37 13.94 -12.80 -9.60
N ALA A 38 14.14 -11.51 -9.87
CA ALA A 38 14.14 -10.47 -8.84
C ALA A 38 12.78 -10.35 -8.14
N PHE A 39 11.70 -10.32 -8.89
CA PHE A 39 10.34 -10.32 -8.34
C PHE A 39 10.06 -11.59 -7.54
N ALA A 40 10.42 -12.76 -8.08
CA ALA A 40 10.20 -14.05 -7.40
C ALA A 40 10.97 -14.11 -6.08
N ALA A 41 12.23 -13.70 -6.06
CA ALA A 41 13.07 -13.69 -4.85
C ALA A 41 12.50 -12.76 -3.77
N ALA A 42 12.09 -11.52 -4.15
CA ALA A 42 11.47 -10.57 -3.23
C ALA A 42 10.15 -11.12 -2.66
N HIS A 43 9.30 -11.72 -3.51
CA HIS A 43 8.03 -12.28 -3.07
C HIS A 43 8.19 -13.49 -2.15
N ILE A 44 9.15 -14.38 -2.43
CA ILE A 44 9.48 -15.51 -1.55
C ILE A 44 9.98 -15.00 -0.19
N ALA A 45 10.79 -13.94 -0.18
CA ALA A 45 11.27 -13.33 1.06
C ALA A 45 10.11 -12.75 1.88
N GLU A 46 9.18 -12.01 1.23
CA GLU A 46 7.97 -11.47 1.87
C GLU A 46 7.13 -12.57 2.54
N LEU A 47 6.87 -13.67 1.82
CA LEU A 47 6.09 -14.79 2.32
C LEU A 47 6.78 -15.51 3.48
N ARG A 48 8.09 -15.77 3.38
CA ARG A 48 8.87 -16.48 4.41
C ARG A 48 8.99 -15.71 5.71
N HIS A 49 9.10 -14.39 5.61
CA HIS A 49 9.29 -13.52 6.76
C HIS A 49 7.98 -12.89 7.28
N HIS A 50 6.84 -13.18 6.62
CA HIS A 50 5.53 -12.61 6.96
C HIS A 50 5.56 -11.07 7.09
N THR A 51 6.30 -10.41 6.19
CA THR A 51 6.53 -8.95 6.25
C THR A 51 5.49 -8.14 5.51
N GLY A 52 4.61 -8.76 4.71
CA GLY A 52 3.56 -8.11 3.96
C GLY A 52 2.44 -9.07 3.54
N LEU A 53 1.41 -8.53 2.93
CA LEU A 53 0.25 -9.26 2.41
C LEU A 53 0.23 -9.36 0.87
N GLY A 54 1.41 -9.26 0.25
CA GLY A 54 1.58 -9.28 -1.19
C GLY A 54 1.88 -7.89 -1.76
N ASP A 55 2.60 -7.08 -1.03
CA ASP A 55 3.02 -5.74 -1.44
C ASP A 55 3.98 -5.82 -2.63
N VAL A 56 4.86 -6.84 -2.67
CA VAL A 56 5.72 -7.12 -3.83
C VAL A 56 4.88 -7.28 -5.08
N ALA A 57 3.80 -8.09 -5.02
CA ALA A 57 2.92 -8.29 -6.17
C ALA A 57 2.26 -6.98 -6.63
N ALA A 58 1.81 -6.13 -5.68
CA ALA A 58 1.21 -4.84 -6.01
C ALA A 58 2.18 -3.90 -6.73
N LEU A 59 3.46 -3.95 -6.41
CA LEU A 59 4.51 -3.09 -6.99
C LEU A 59 4.93 -3.51 -8.41
N THR A 60 4.61 -4.74 -8.87
CA THR A 60 5.09 -5.25 -10.17
C THR A 60 4.64 -4.43 -11.37
N ARG A 61 3.57 -3.67 -11.27
CA ARG A 61 2.98 -2.95 -12.41
C ARG A 61 3.05 -1.43 -12.33
N GLY A 62 3.41 -0.88 -11.16
CA GLY A 62 3.31 0.56 -10.89
C GLY A 62 1.87 1.10 -10.99
N GLY A 63 1.68 2.35 -10.60
CA GLY A 63 0.39 3.02 -10.61
C GLY A 63 -0.56 2.52 -9.51
N MET A 64 -1.85 2.82 -9.65
CA MET A 64 -2.89 2.32 -8.75
C MET A 64 -3.27 0.89 -9.13
N THR A 65 -2.89 -0.09 -8.32
CA THR A 65 -3.08 -1.51 -8.62
C THR A 65 -4.25 -2.11 -7.86
N PHE A 66 -4.97 -3.01 -8.54
CA PHE A 66 -6.00 -3.86 -7.95
C PHE A 66 -5.65 -5.33 -8.16
N ARG A 67 -5.32 -6.02 -7.07
CA ARG A 67 -4.98 -7.44 -7.10
C ARG A 67 -6.25 -8.29 -7.03
N ARG A 68 -6.62 -8.92 -8.14
CA ARG A 68 -7.79 -9.82 -8.26
C ARG A 68 -7.52 -11.22 -7.74
N ARG A 69 -6.28 -11.68 -7.90
CA ARG A 69 -5.84 -13.00 -7.46
C ARG A 69 -4.43 -12.91 -6.89
N GLU A 70 -4.21 -13.66 -5.83
CA GLU A 70 -2.94 -13.74 -5.10
C GLU A 70 -1.79 -14.27 -5.97
N GLY A 71 -0.57 -13.98 -5.56
CA GLY A 71 0.67 -14.39 -6.21
C GLY A 71 1.15 -13.42 -7.27
N LEU A 72 2.31 -13.76 -7.84
CA LEU A 72 2.89 -13.06 -8.98
C LEU A 72 2.32 -13.57 -10.30
N PRO A 73 2.27 -12.74 -11.36
CA PRO A 73 2.00 -13.23 -12.70
C PRO A 73 2.96 -14.38 -13.10
N PRO A 74 2.50 -15.40 -13.85
CA PRO A 74 1.19 -15.52 -14.47
C PRO A 74 0.09 -16.10 -13.55
N HIS A 75 0.43 -16.57 -12.36
CA HIS A 75 -0.55 -17.12 -11.42
C HIS A 75 -1.41 -16.03 -10.78
N GLY A 76 -0.78 -14.97 -10.27
CA GLY A 76 -1.47 -13.80 -9.75
C GLY A 76 -2.09 -12.95 -10.86
N GLN A 77 -3.14 -12.21 -10.52
CA GLN A 77 -3.77 -11.27 -11.44
C GLN A 77 -3.84 -9.89 -10.80
N ILE A 78 -3.19 -8.93 -11.47
CA ILE A 78 -3.08 -7.55 -11.00
C ILE A 78 -3.52 -6.65 -12.14
N ASP A 79 -4.60 -5.89 -11.92
CA ASP A 79 -5.07 -4.86 -12.83
C ASP A 79 -4.52 -3.51 -12.41
N ARG A 80 -4.42 -2.58 -13.33
CA ARG A 80 -4.12 -1.18 -13.08
C ARG A 80 -5.39 -0.36 -13.28
N LEU A 81 -5.72 0.45 -12.29
CA LEU A 81 -6.77 1.44 -12.38
C LEU A 81 -6.21 2.76 -12.89
N GLU A 82 -6.98 3.46 -13.72
CA GLU A 82 -6.60 4.77 -14.21
C GLU A 82 -6.80 5.83 -13.12
N TYR A 83 -5.71 6.43 -12.71
CA TYR A 83 -5.69 7.56 -11.79
C TYR A 83 -4.41 8.35 -11.99
N TYR A 84 -4.50 9.63 -12.31
CA TYR A 84 -3.37 10.50 -12.64
C TYR A 84 -3.20 11.64 -11.62
N GLY A 85 -3.86 11.54 -10.48
CA GLY A 85 -3.77 12.53 -9.41
C GLY A 85 -2.65 12.24 -8.42
N GLU A 86 -2.40 13.22 -7.58
CA GLU A 86 -1.64 13.04 -6.36
C GLU A 86 -2.53 12.54 -5.23
N ILE A 87 -1.90 12.04 -4.19
CA ILE A 87 -2.51 11.72 -2.89
C ILE A 87 -1.72 12.42 -1.79
N VAL A 88 -2.37 12.64 -0.67
CA VAL A 88 -1.69 12.99 0.58
C VAL A 88 -1.73 11.81 1.53
N ALA A 89 -0.64 11.53 2.19
CA ALA A 89 -0.54 10.52 3.24
C ALA A 89 -0.07 11.15 4.55
N ALA A 90 -0.41 10.52 5.68
CA ALA A 90 0.09 10.93 6.98
C ALA A 90 0.35 9.72 7.88
N VAL A 91 1.37 9.81 8.74
CA VAL A 91 1.61 8.87 9.83
C VAL A 91 1.00 9.45 11.08
N VAL A 92 -0.06 8.85 11.60
CA VAL A 92 -0.86 9.41 12.71
C VAL A 92 -0.70 8.65 14.02
N GLY A 93 0.12 7.59 14.04
CA GLY A 93 0.38 6.79 15.24
C GLY A 93 1.67 5.99 15.16
N GLY A 94 1.96 5.24 16.20
CA GLY A 94 3.14 4.36 16.27
C GLY A 94 3.03 3.15 15.31
N SER A 95 4.13 2.41 15.19
CA SER A 95 4.19 1.20 14.36
C SER A 95 3.18 0.14 14.80
N LEU A 96 2.53 -0.51 13.85
CA LEU A 96 1.66 -1.66 14.05
C LEU A 96 2.36 -2.91 13.53
N ARG A 97 2.39 -3.97 14.31
CA ARG A 97 2.95 -5.25 13.84
C ARG A 97 1.84 -6.04 13.17
N THR A 98 2.01 -6.33 11.89
CA THR A 98 1.09 -7.15 11.09
C THR A 98 0.70 -8.46 11.77
N ALA A 99 1.68 -9.12 12.41
CA ALA A 99 1.47 -10.36 13.12
C ALA A 99 0.48 -10.26 14.29
N ASP A 100 0.43 -9.11 14.97
CA ASP A 100 -0.45 -8.90 16.14
C ASP A 100 -1.93 -8.77 15.71
N VAL A 101 -2.17 -8.23 14.53
CA VAL A 101 -3.53 -8.10 13.96
C VAL A 101 -3.98 -9.42 13.34
N LEU A 102 -3.13 -10.06 12.54
CA LEU A 102 -3.47 -11.28 11.81
C LEU A 102 -3.42 -12.54 12.69
N GLY A 103 -2.84 -12.46 13.88
CA GLY A 103 -2.81 -13.54 14.86
C GLY A 103 -4.17 -13.79 15.54
N ASP A 104 -5.09 -12.83 15.48
CA ASP A 104 -6.45 -12.95 16.02
C ASP A 104 -7.40 -13.52 14.95
N PRO A 105 -7.93 -14.74 15.14
CA PRO A 105 -8.81 -15.39 14.14
C PRO A 105 -10.12 -14.63 13.87
N GLU A 106 -10.66 -13.93 14.86
CA GLU A 106 -11.91 -13.18 14.72
C GLU A 106 -11.68 -11.92 13.88
N LYS A 107 -10.65 -11.15 14.21
CA LYS A 107 -10.23 -9.98 13.40
C LYS A 107 -9.87 -10.36 11.97
N ARG A 108 -9.17 -11.48 11.80
CA ARG A 108 -8.84 -11.96 10.45
C ARG A 108 -10.10 -12.27 9.65
N ARG A 109 -11.11 -12.88 10.24
CA ARG A 109 -12.39 -13.17 9.57
C ARG A 109 -13.13 -11.89 9.17
N GLU A 110 -13.18 -10.90 10.05
CA GLU A 110 -13.79 -9.59 9.76
C GLU A 110 -13.08 -8.88 8.60
N ILE A 111 -11.75 -8.86 8.62
CA ILE A 111 -10.92 -8.31 7.53
C ILE A 111 -11.20 -9.04 6.20
N GLU A 112 -11.22 -10.37 6.21
CA GLU A 112 -11.49 -11.18 5.02
C GLU A 112 -12.89 -10.94 4.46
N GLU A 113 -13.90 -10.86 5.29
CA GLU A 113 -15.29 -10.62 4.88
C GLU A 113 -15.44 -9.22 4.26
N ALA A 114 -14.95 -8.18 4.94
CA ALA A 114 -14.93 -6.82 4.43
C ALA A 114 -14.17 -6.72 3.11
N GLY A 115 -12.97 -7.32 3.04
CA GLY A 115 -12.14 -7.33 1.85
C GLY A 115 -12.79 -8.03 0.65
N ARG A 116 -13.36 -9.23 0.85
CA ARG A 116 -14.06 -9.99 -0.21
C ARG A 116 -15.25 -9.22 -0.77
N ARG A 117 -15.99 -8.50 0.06
CA ARG A 117 -17.09 -7.64 -0.38
C ARG A 117 -16.57 -6.50 -1.25
N CYS A 118 -15.60 -5.73 -0.74
CA CYS A 118 -15.01 -4.61 -1.48
C CYS A 118 -14.38 -5.05 -2.80
N CYS A 119 -13.65 -6.17 -2.82
CA CYS A 119 -13.07 -6.71 -4.05
C CYS A 119 -14.12 -7.12 -5.09
N ARG A 120 -15.24 -7.73 -4.67
CA ARG A 120 -16.33 -8.05 -5.61
C ARG A 120 -16.94 -6.80 -6.21
N GLU A 121 -17.21 -5.78 -5.41
CA GLU A 121 -17.80 -4.53 -5.90
C GLU A 121 -16.84 -3.76 -6.81
N LEU A 122 -15.55 -3.66 -6.44
CA LEU A 122 -14.53 -3.07 -7.29
C LEU A 122 -14.35 -3.84 -8.61
N SER A 123 -14.55 -5.15 -8.61
CA SER A 123 -14.47 -5.96 -9.84
C SER A 123 -15.59 -5.65 -10.82
N MET A 124 -16.75 -5.19 -10.34
CA MET A 124 -17.88 -4.79 -11.18
C MET A 124 -17.70 -3.37 -11.73
N GLU A 125 -17.08 -2.48 -10.96
CA GLU A 125 -16.81 -1.09 -11.35
C GLU A 125 -15.36 -0.71 -11.01
N PRO A 126 -14.36 -1.12 -11.83
CA PRO A 126 -12.94 -0.94 -11.54
C PRO A 126 -12.47 0.49 -11.87
N THR A 127 -12.93 1.47 -11.10
CA THR A 127 -12.55 2.88 -11.23
C THR A 127 -11.82 3.37 -10.00
N ALA A 128 -11.00 4.42 -10.14
CA ALA A 128 -10.33 5.05 -9.01
C ALA A 128 -11.34 5.60 -7.98
N ARG A 129 -12.47 6.16 -8.43
CA ARG A 129 -13.55 6.63 -7.54
C ARG A 129 -14.07 5.48 -6.67
N THR A 130 -14.40 4.36 -7.27
CA THR A 130 -14.89 3.16 -6.58
C THR A 130 -13.82 2.62 -5.63
N PHE A 131 -12.56 2.60 -6.06
CA PHE A 131 -11.43 2.18 -5.22
C PHE A 131 -11.32 3.03 -3.95
N PHE A 132 -11.29 4.36 -4.04
CA PHE A 132 -11.19 5.23 -2.86
C PHE A 132 -12.39 5.09 -1.93
N ARG A 133 -13.61 5.04 -2.48
CA ARG A 133 -14.83 4.82 -1.69
C ARG A 133 -14.79 3.48 -0.94
N LEU A 134 -14.44 2.40 -1.63
CA LEU A 134 -14.37 1.06 -1.03
C LEU A 134 -13.21 0.92 -0.03
N SER A 135 -12.11 1.62 -0.25
CA SER A 135 -11.01 1.68 0.73
C SER A 135 -11.48 2.30 2.04
N ARG A 136 -12.27 3.38 1.99
CA ARG A 136 -12.88 3.97 3.20
C ARG A 136 -13.88 3.00 3.85
N GLU A 137 -14.77 2.40 3.06
CA GLU A 137 -15.75 1.43 3.56
C GLU A 137 -15.08 0.20 4.20
N PHE A 138 -13.98 -0.28 3.60
CA PHE A 138 -13.18 -1.34 4.19
C PHE A 138 -12.60 -0.93 5.55
N THR A 139 -12.05 0.26 5.66
CA THR A 139 -11.52 0.78 6.93
C THR A 139 -12.59 0.82 8.02
N ASP A 140 -13.77 1.33 7.68
CA ASP A 140 -14.89 1.47 8.62
C ASP A 140 -15.44 0.10 9.08
N ARG A 141 -15.36 -0.93 8.22
CA ARG A 141 -15.93 -2.27 8.48
C ARG A 141 -14.95 -3.28 9.05
N SER A 142 -13.66 -3.13 8.81
CA SER A 142 -12.65 -4.10 9.22
C SER A 142 -12.35 -4.08 10.71
N GLY A 143 -12.77 -3.04 11.42
CA GLY A 143 -12.54 -2.89 12.87
C GLY A 143 -11.08 -2.73 13.29
N ILE A 144 -10.15 -2.59 12.32
CA ILE A 144 -8.70 -2.51 12.60
C ILE A 144 -8.18 -1.09 12.74
N ALA A 145 -8.97 -0.08 12.38
CA ALA A 145 -8.58 1.31 12.46
C ALA A 145 -8.55 1.77 13.93
N GLY A 146 -7.37 2.14 14.42
CA GLY A 146 -7.21 2.74 15.73
C GLY A 146 -7.79 4.15 15.81
N GLU A 147 -7.93 4.67 17.03
CA GLU A 147 -8.61 5.95 17.28
C GLU A 147 -7.95 7.13 16.54
N ARG A 148 -6.61 7.17 16.46
CA ARG A 148 -5.87 8.20 15.70
C ARG A 148 -6.15 8.15 14.19
N VAL A 149 -6.27 6.94 13.64
CA VAL A 149 -6.68 6.75 12.24
C VAL A 149 -8.10 7.29 12.03
N LEU A 150 -9.05 6.92 12.89
CA LEU A 150 -10.43 7.41 12.80
C LEU A 150 -10.52 8.94 12.97
N GLU A 151 -9.70 9.53 13.81
CA GLU A 151 -9.58 10.98 13.95
C GLU A 151 -9.13 11.63 12.64
N ALA A 152 -8.08 11.09 12.00
CA ALA A 152 -7.59 11.58 10.72
C ALA A 152 -8.64 11.44 9.61
N LEU A 153 -9.38 10.33 9.57
CA LEU A 153 -10.46 10.15 8.59
C LEU A 153 -11.54 11.21 8.76
N ARG A 154 -11.99 11.47 10.01
CA ARG A 154 -12.97 12.53 10.29
C ARG A 154 -12.46 13.93 9.92
N ALA A 155 -11.15 14.19 10.14
CA ALA A 155 -10.55 15.47 9.77
C ALA A 155 -10.56 15.72 8.25
N ALA A 156 -10.55 14.67 7.42
CA ALA A 156 -10.62 14.75 5.98
C ALA A 156 -12.06 14.83 5.42
N ASP A 157 -13.07 14.53 6.24
CA ASP A 157 -14.47 14.54 5.80
C ASP A 157 -14.88 15.93 5.27
N GLY A 158 -15.57 15.96 4.13
CA GLY A 158 -15.96 17.18 3.41
C GLY A 158 -14.88 17.77 2.50
N HIS A 159 -13.61 17.29 2.58
CA HIS A 159 -12.50 17.72 1.72
C HIS A 159 -12.05 16.66 0.72
N GLY A 160 -12.39 15.41 0.95
CA GLY A 160 -12.03 14.32 0.07
C GLY A 160 -12.41 12.95 0.62
N THR A 161 -11.83 11.92 0.03
CA THR A 161 -11.99 10.54 0.51
C THR A 161 -10.68 10.06 1.11
N ALA A 162 -10.71 9.72 2.38
CA ALA A 162 -9.57 9.21 3.13
C ALA A 162 -9.80 7.76 3.56
N SER A 163 -8.71 7.02 3.68
CA SER A 163 -8.70 5.63 4.17
C SER A 163 -7.41 5.35 4.93
N MET A 164 -7.41 4.28 5.72
CA MET A 164 -6.18 3.82 6.36
C MET A 164 -5.20 3.21 5.34
N ILE A 165 -3.93 3.30 5.61
CA ILE A 165 -2.90 2.48 4.97
C ILE A 165 -2.76 1.22 5.81
N MET A 166 -3.22 0.11 5.27
CA MET A 166 -3.28 -1.18 5.98
C MET A 166 -1.88 -1.82 6.02
N LEU A 167 -1.51 -2.39 7.02
CA LEU A 167 -1.54 -2.50 8.43
C LEU A 167 -0.54 -1.50 9.06
N GLY A 168 -0.98 -0.30 9.26
CA GLY A 168 -0.17 0.75 9.88
C GLY A 168 -1.06 1.80 10.50
N ASN A 169 -0.51 2.63 11.37
CA ASN A 169 -1.19 3.81 11.87
C ASN A 169 -0.94 5.00 10.94
N SER A 170 -1.25 4.80 9.66
CA SER A 170 -1.14 5.81 8.61
C SER A 170 -2.41 5.89 7.79
N VAL A 171 -2.60 7.01 7.14
CA VAL A 171 -3.77 7.32 6.33
C VAL A 171 -3.35 7.90 4.98
N PHE A 172 -4.21 7.74 3.97
CA PHE A 172 -4.06 8.42 2.69
C PHE A 172 -5.39 9.02 2.25
N ALA A 173 -5.33 10.04 1.41
CA ALA A 173 -6.52 10.67 0.87
C ALA A 173 -6.30 11.21 -0.54
N CYS A 174 -7.43 11.36 -1.27
CA CYS A 174 -7.56 12.13 -2.49
C CYS A 174 -8.65 13.19 -2.31
N GLY A 175 -8.60 14.28 -3.10
CA GLY A 175 -9.56 15.38 -3.04
C GLY A 175 -8.85 16.72 -2.94
N ASP A 176 -9.31 17.60 -2.05
CA ASP A 176 -8.62 18.84 -1.70
C ASP A 176 -7.41 18.54 -0.81
N LEU A 177 -6.28 18.26 -1.47
CA LEU A 177 -5.07 17.80 -0.79
C LEU A 177 -4.49 18.86 0.16
N ASP A 178 -4.62 20.14 -0.17
CA ASP A 178 -4.09 21.23 0.64
C ASP A 178 -4.87 21.34 1.96
N ALA A 179 -6.20 21.35 1.89
CA ALA A 179 -7.04 21.36 3.08
C ALA A 179 -6.86 20.12 3.96
N ILE A 180 -6.72 18.94 3.36
CA ILE A 180 -6.50 17.69 4.09
C ILE A 180 -5.12 17.69 4.75
N GLN A 181 -4.09 18.10 4.03
CA GLN A 181 -2.72 18.15 4.54
C GLN A 181 -2.59 19.12 5.72
N GLU A 182 -3.20 20.29 5.65
CA GLU A 182 -3.24 21.25 6.75
C GLU A 182 -3.87 20.64 8.01
N ARG A 183 -4.99 19.93 7.86
CA ARG A 183 -5.69 19.28 8.97
C ARG A 183 -4.88 18.13 9.57
N TRP A 184 -4.18 17.38 8.74
CA TRP A 184 -3.37 16.26 9.18
C TRP A 184 -2.02 16.66 9.78
N ALA A 185 -1.50 17.85 9.49
CA ALA A 185 -0.24 18.35 10.03
C ALA A 185 -0.20 18.37 11.57
N PHE A 186 -1.37 18.49 12.23
CA PHE A 186 -1.47 18.43 13.70
C PHE A 186 -1.51 17.00 14.25
N LEU A 187 -1.74 16.00 13.40
CA LEU A 187 -1.83 14.59 13.77
C LEU A 187 -0.50 13.85 13.61
N GLY A 188 0.34 14.31 12.69
CA GLY A 188 1.64 13.74 12.42
C GLY A 188 2.29 14.19 11.11
N PRO A 189 3.44 13.63 10.74
CA PRO A 189 4.11 13.97 9.49
C PRO A 189 3.25 13.61 8.28
N THR A 190 3.19 14.53 7.31
CA THR A 190 2.41 14.39 6.07
C THR A 190 3.33 14.32 4.87
N PHE A 191 2.89 13.60 3.84
CA PHE A 191 3.62 13.38 2.60
C PHE A 191 2.68 13.60 1.42
N ARG A 192 3.12 14.40 0.43
CA ARG A 192 2.42 14.53 -0.85
C ARG A 192 3.09 13.60 -1.84
N LEU A 193 2.32 12.71 -2.45
CA LEU A 193 2.82 11.60 -3.22
C LEU A 193 2.18 11.58 -4.61
N GLY A 194 3.02 11.48 -5.63
CA GLY A 194 2.62 11.12 -6.98
C GLY A 194 2.63 9.61 -7.18
N LEU A 195 2.00 9.15 -8.26
CA LEU A 195 2.03 7.74 -8.63
C LEU A 195 3.17 7.45 -9.60
N ASP A 196 3.99 6.47 -9.29
CA ASP A 196 4.96 5.89 -10.23
C ASP A 196 4.28 4.83 -11.09
N TYR A 197 4.21 5.08 -12.41
CA TYR A 197 3.54 4.18 -13.37
C TYR A 197 4.47 3.12 -13.96
N ILE A 198 5.77 3.18 -13.66
CA ILE A 198 6.76 2.26 -14.22
C ILE A 198 6.95 1.07 -13.28
N GLY A 199 6.99 1.30 -11.98
CA GLY A 199 7.30 0.31 -10.98
C GLY A 199 8.81 0.17 -10.71
N PRO A 200 9.23 -0.92 -10.05
CA PRO A 200 10.62 -1.16 -9.70
C PRO A 200 11.52 -1.19 -10.94
N ARG A 201 12.69 -0.58 -10.84
CA ARG A 201 13.67 -0.52 -11.93
C ARG A 201 15.06 -0.24 -11.40
N VAL A 202 16.05 -0.67 -12.15
CA VAL A 202 17.45 -0.23 -11.94
C VAL A 202 17.63 1.14 -12.58
N LEU A 203 18.14 2.09 -11.82
CA LEU A 203 18.53 3.39 -12.33
C LEU A 203 20.00 3.31 -12.77
N VAL A 204 20.29 3.79 -13.98
CA VAL A 204 21.68 3.87 -14.47
C VAL A 204 22.45 4.82 -13.55
N ARG A 205 23.60 4.38 -13.04
CA ARG A 205 24.52 5.28 -12.34
C ARG A 205 24.87 6.44 -13.28
N GLN A 206 24.68 7.66 -12.80
CA GLN A 206 25.42 8.78 -13.31
C GLN A 206 26.81 8.68 -12.68
N ASP A 207 27.83 8.38 -13.50
CA ASP A 207 29.26 8.42 -13.12
C ASP A 207 29.66 9.82 -12.68
#